data_46e368d14b0b4f73e330378ce9fede2e
#
_entry.id   46e368d14b0b4f73e330378ce9fede2e
#
_cell.length_a   1.000
_cell.length_b   1.000
_cell.length_c   1.000
_cell.angle_alpha   90.00
_cell.angle_beta   90.00
_cell.angle_gamma   90.00
#
_symmetry.space_group_name_H-M   'P 1'
#
loop_
_entity.id
_entity.type
_entity.pdbx_description
1 polymer ?
#
loop_
_entity_poly.entity_id
_entity_poly.type
_entity_poly.pdbx_seq_one_letter_code
_entity_poly.pdbx_strand_id
1 'polypeptide(L)'
;MPTCCQSLPSPDNELGCHLPFSFKRFDGLPEVITVEPQLRDDERGWFMETYKKSEFSNQGIIEDFLQDNHSHSTGKGVLRGLHFQRRPAAQGKLVRCVVGEVFDVAVDIRKGSPTYGRWVSAPLSAENRRMIWIPVGFAHGFLTMTNTAQVEYKVTAEYSREHDRGIRWDDPAIGIKWPVQNPILSRKDAEAPLLKDADNNFAWEEASW
;
A
#
# COMPACT_ATOMS: atom_id res chain seq x y z
N MET A 1 -25.95 15.34 -64.06
CA MET A 1 -26.10 15.68 -62.67
C MET A 1 -25.47 14.53 -61.89
N PRO A 2 -24.31 14.70 -61.21
CA PRO A 2 -23.75 13.67 -60.33
C PRO A 2 -24.22 13.94 -58.90
N THR A 3 -24.79 12.91 -58.29
CA THR A 3 -25.20 12.81 -56.90
C THR A 3 -23.98 12.76 -55.98
N CYS A 4 -23.89 13.73 -55.10
CA CYS A 4 -22.91 13.84 -54.04
C CYS A 4 -23.22 12.79 -52.96
N CYS A 5 -22.38 11.76 -52.83
CA CYS A 5 -22.35 10.88 -51.68
C CYS A 5 -21.55 11.59 -50.56
N GLN A 6 -22.26 12.16 -49.62
CA GLN A 6 -21.67 12.62 -48.37
C GLN A 6 -21.37 11.37 -47.49
N SER A 7 -20.09 11.05 -47.30
CA SER A 7 -19.64 10.09 -46.29
C SER A 7 -19.80 10.73 -44.90
N LEU A 8 -20.61 10.08 -44.06
CA LEU A 8 -20.71 10.37 -42.65
C LEU A 8 -19.35 10.07 -41.98
N PRO A 9 -18.89 10.93 -41.08
CA PRO A 9 -17.70 10.61 -40.30
C PRO A 9 -18.02 9.46 -39.34
N SER A 10 -17.16 8.42 -39.34
CA SER A 10 -17.18 7.33 -38.40
C SER A 10 -16.83 7.85 -36.97
N PRO A 11 -17.55 7.38 -35.92
CA PRO A 11 -17.34 7.82 -34.54
C PRO A 11 -16.23 7.04 -33.83
N ASP A 12 -15.12 6.76 -34.49
CA ASP A 12 -14.04 5.98 -33.89
C ASP A 12 -12.70 6.67 -34.11
N ASN A 13 -12.37 7.66 -33.30
CA ASN A 13 -10.97 8.00 -33.03
C ASN A 13 -10.81 9.02 -31.86
N GLU A 14 -11.28 8.66 -30.66
CA GLU A 14 -10.72 9.20 -29.43
C GLU A 14 -10.15 8.06 -28.60
N LEU A 15 -9.07 7.47 -29.07
CA LEU A 15 -8.15 6.69 -28.24
C LEU A 15 -7.38 7.68 -27.36
N GLY A 16 -8.07 8.31 -26.42
CA GLY A 16 -7.45 8.87 -25.24
C GLY A 16 -6.70 7.73 -24.55
N CYS A 17 -5.38 7.86 -24.40
CA CYS A 17 -4.56 6.92 -23.66
C CYS A 17 -5.02 6.92 -22.20
N HIS A 18 -6.07 6.15 -21.90
CA HIS A 18 -6.56 5.98 -20.54
C HIS A 18 -5.56 5.10 -19.80
N LEU A 19 -4.69 5.74 -19.02
CA LEU A 19 -3.77 5.03 -18.13
C LEU A 19 -4.60 4.20 -17.13
N PRO A 20 -4.25 2.92 -16.92
CA PRO A 20 -5.04 2.02 -16.07
C PRO A 20 -4.93 2.37 -14.58
N PHE A 21 -3.99 3.25 -14.21
CA PHE A 21 -3.75 3.68 -12.84
C PHE A 21 -3.41 5.17 -12.76
N SER A 22 -3.81 5.80 -11.65
CA SER A 22 -3.30 7.09 -11.18
C SER A 22 -2.41 6.86 -9.98
N PHE A 23 -1.21 7.48 -9.97
CA PHE A 23 -0.22 7.33 -8.92
C PHE A 23 -0.01 8.68 -8.22
N LYS A 24 -0.04 8.69 -6.89
CA LYS A 24 0.19 9.89 -6.09
C LYS A 24 1.19 9.60 -4.97
N ARG A 25 2.29 10.34 -4.96
CA ARG A 25 3.32 10.27 -3.91
C ARG A 25 2.90 11.11 -2.71
N PHE A 26 3.28 10.67 -1.52
CA PHE A 26 3.05 11.46 -0.31
C PHE A 26 4.07 12.57 -0.15
N ASP A 27 3.61 13.76 0.23
CA ASP A 27 4.50 14.86 0.59
C ASP A 27 5.36 14.47 1.80
N GLY A 28 6.68 14.62 1.67
CA GLY A 28 7.65 14.29 2.73
C GLY A 28 8.02 12.81 2.87
N LEU A 29 7.31 11.88 2.19
CA LEU A 29 7.66 10.45 2.06
C LEU A 29 7.33 9.98 0.63
N PRO A 30 8.00 10.53 -0.40
CA PRO A 30 7.63 10.31 -1.80
C PRO A 30 7.85 8.88 -2.29
N GLU A 31 8.55 8.04 -1.54
CA GLU A 31 8.72 6.63 -1.84
C GLU A 31 7.44 5.82 -1.61
N VAL A 32 6.57 6.28 -0.71
CA VAL A 32 5.24 5.70 -0.49
C VAL A 32 4.27 6.29 -1.51
N ILE A 33 3.51 5.43 -2.18
CA ILE A 33 2.67 5.82 -3.32
C ILE A 33 1.25 5.28 -3.13
N THR A 34 0.25 6.14 -3.20
CA THR A 34 -1.12 5.67 -3.40
C THR A 34 -1.39 5.43 -4.87
N VAL A 35 -2.12 4.36 -5.16
CA VAL A 35 -2.46 3.93 -6.51
C VAL A 35 -3.98 3.81 -6.61
N GLU A 36 -4.59 4.52 -7.56
CA GLU A 36 -6.01 4.45 -7.85
C GLU A 36 -6.21 3.77 -9.21
N PRO A 37 -6.81 2.57 -9.24
CA PRO A 37 -7.10 1.86 -10.47
C PRO A 37 -8.24 2.53 -11.21
N GLN A 38 -8.16 2.52 -12.55
CA GLN A 38 -9.28 2.91 -13.39
C GLN A 38 -10.32 1.81 -13.43
N LEU A 39 -11.57 2.17 -13.19
CA LEU A 39 -12.71 1.28 -13.36
C LEU A 39 -13.22 1.31 -14.80
N ARG A 40 -13.66 0.16 -15.27
CA ARG A 40 -14.42 -0.02 -16.51
C ARG A 40 -15.76 -0.63 -16.13
N ASP A 41 -16.80 0.20 -16.18
CA ASP A 41 -18.16 -0.19 -15.81
C ASP A 41 -18.94 -0.62 -17.05
N ASP A 42 -19.75 -1.68 -16.94
CA ASP A 42 -20.77 -2.07 -17.91
C ASP A 42 -22.01 -2.62 -17.19
N GLU A 43 -23.00 -3.10 -17.92
CA GLU A 43 -24.25 -3.65 -17.37
C GLU A 43 -24.07 -4.88 -16.45
N ARG A 44 -22.91 -5.54 -16.47
CA ARG A 44 -22.56 -6.70 -15.63
C ARG A 44 -21.88 -6.27 -14.32
N GLY A 45 -21.47 -5.01 -14.19
CA GLY A 45 -20.70 -4.49 -13.06
C GLY A 45 -19.43 -3.77 -13.51
N TRP A 46 -18.33 -3.96 -12.80
CA TRP A 46 -17.07 -3.26 -13.07
C TRP A 46 -15.90 -4.23 -13.18
N PHE A 47 -14.88 -3.79 -13.93
CA PHE A 47 -13.58 -4.43 -14.05
C PHE A 47 -12.48 -3.41 -13.76
N MET A 48 -11.41 -3.82 -13.10
CA MET A 48 -10.19 -3.03 -12.93
C MET A 48 -8.95 -3.91 -12.99
N GLU A 49 -7.87 -3.37 -13.52
CA GLU A 49 -6.55 -3.94 -13.31
C GLU A 49 -6.09 -3.61 -11.88
N THR A 50 -5.47 -4.56 -11.19
CA THR A 50 -4.95 -4.33 -9.82
C THR A 50 -3.43 -4.26 -9.77
N TYR A 51 -2.77 -4.71 -10.83
CA TYR A 51 -1.34 -4.64 -11.03
C TYR A 51 -0.99 -4.85 -12.50
N LYS A 52 -0.04 -4.05 -12.99
CA LYS A 52 0.56 -4.23 -14.32
C LYS A 52 2.02 -3.80 -14.24
N LYS A 53 2.93 -4.76 -14.38
CA LYS A 53 4.38 -4.55 -14.15
C LYS A 53 4.93 -3.33 -14.88
N SER A 54 4.59 -3.13 -16.16
CA SER A 54 5.07 -1.99 -16.95
C SER A 54 4.66 -0.64 -16.35
N GLU A 55 3.42 -0.50 -15.90
CA GLU A 55 2.91 0.76 -15.33
C GLU A 55 3.57 1.07 -13.98
N PHE A 56 3.74 0.04 -13.12
CA PHE A 56 4.40 0.18 -11.83
C PHE A 56 5.90 0.46 -12.00
N SER A 57 6.58 -0.20 -12.96
CA SER A 57 8.00 0.07 -13.28
C SER A 57 8.23 1.50 -13.75
N ASN A 58 7.31 2.09 -14.52
CA ASN A 58 7.36 3.50 -14.92
C ASN A 58 7.31 4.47 -13.73
N GLN A 59 6.85 4.00 -12.56
CA GLN A 59 6.82 4.75 -11.32
C GLN A 59 8.00 4.44 -10.38
N GLY A 60 8.96 3.64 -10.85
CA GLY A 60 10.13 3.23 -10.06
C GLY A 60 9.88 2.01 -9.17
N ILE A 61 8.73 1.35 -9.28
CA ILE A 61 8.42 0.09 -8.58
C ILE A 61 8.84 -1.05 -9.52
N ILE A 62 10.12 -1.42 -9.43
CA ILE A 62 10.77 -2.34 -10.37
C ILE A 62 10.87 -3.79 -9.85
N GLU A 63 10.64 -3.99 -8.57
CA GLU A 63 10.72 -5.28 -7.91
C GLU A 63 9.65 -6.26 -8.45
N ASP A 64 9.97 -7.54 -8.42
CA ASP A 64 9.00 -8.60 -8.68
C ASP A 64 8.20 -8.93 -7.41
N PHE A 65 6.91 -9.18 -7.54
CA PHE A 65 6.10 -9.71 -6.44
C PHE A 65 6.17 -11.24 -6.44
N LEU A 66 6.57 -11.79 -5.29
CA LEU A 66 6.86 -13.22 -5.15
C LEU A 66 5.77 -13.97 -4.36
N GLN A 67 4.96 -13.26 -3.56
CA GLN A 67 3.93 -13.86 -2.72
C GLN A 67 2.73 -12.93 -2.60
N ASP A 68 1.52 -13.52 -2.63
CA ASP A 68 0.26 -12.84 -2.31
C ASP A 68 -0.25 -13.30 -0.95
N ASN A 69 -0.77 -12.36 -0.18
CA ASN A 69 -1.37 -12.62 1.12
C ASN A 69 -2.78 -12.05 1.19
N HIS A 70 -3.66 -12.74 1.91
CA HIS A 70 -5.01 -12.31 2.16
C HIS A 70 -5.33 -12.47 3.65
N SER A 71 -5.75 -11.39 4.31
CA SER A 71 -6.14 -11.40 5.71
C SER A 71 -7.61 -11.04 5.88
N HIS A 72 -8.26 -11.71 6.83
CA HIS A 72 -9.61 -11.38 7.29
C HIS A 72 -9.53 -10.91 8.75
N SER A 73 -10.21 -9.81 9.06
CA SER A 73 -10.31 -9.27 10.41
C SER A 73 -11.78 -9.12 10.78
N THR A 74 -12.15 -9.59 11.98
CA THR A 74 -13.49 -9.48 12.55
C THR A 74 -13.48 -8.50 13.72
N GLY A 75 -14.26 -7.45 13.63
CA GLY A 75 -14.34 -6.36 14.59
C GLY A 75 -13.73 -5.06 14.09
N LYS A 76 -14.42 -3.95 14.37
CA LYS A 76 -13.85 -2.60 14.23
C LYS A 76 -12.77 -2.38 15.29
N GLY A 77 -11.66 -1.75 14.92
CA GLY A 77 -10.55 -1.47 15.83
C GLY A 77 -9.51 -2.60 15.96
N VAL A 78 -9.56 -3.63 15.09
CA VAL A 78 -8.46 -4.60 14.99
C VAL A 78 -7.26 -3.91 14.34
N LEU A 79 -6.12 -3.89 15.05
CA LEU A 79 -4.87 -3.35 14.55
C LEU A 79 -3.88 -4.50 14.31
N ARG A 80 -3.27 -4.51 13.14
CA ARG A 80 -2.19 -5.42 12.76
C ARG A 80 -0.97 -4.59 12.40
N GLY A 81 0.09 -4.75 13.14
CA GLY A 81 1.33 -3.97 12.90
C GLY A 81 1.90 -3.33 14.16
N LEU A 82 2.98 -2.59 14.02
CA LEU A 82 3.70 -2.33 12.74
C LEU A 82 4.62 -3.50 12.42
N HIS A 83 4.64 -3.99 11.17
CA HIS A 83 5.41 -5.15 10.76
C HIS A 83 6.37 -4.84 9.62
N PHE A 84 7.55 -5.44 9.67
CA PHE A 84 8.51 -5.46 8.57
C PHE A 84 9.32 -6.76 8.58
N GLN A 85 9.94 -7.09 7.48
CA GLN A 85 11.00 -8.10 7.45
C GLN A 85 12.34 -7.40 7.25
N ARG A 86 13.33 -7.75 8.09
CA ARG A 86 14.70 -7.25 7.95
C ARG A 86 15.42 -7.92 6.78
N ARG A 87 16.51 -7.29 6.29
CA ARG A 87 17.38 -7.92 5.29
C ARG A 87 17.98 -9.22 5.83
N PRO A 88 18.16 -10.28 4.98
CA PRO A 88 18.02 -10.25 3.52
C PRO A 88 16.58 -10.47 2.99
N ALA A 89 15.60 -10.78 3.83
CA ALA A 89 14.21 -11.08 3.41
C ALA A 89 13.27 -9.85 3.42
N ALA A 90 13.83 -8.65 3.24
CA ALA A 90 13.07 -7.41 3.27
C ALA A 90 11.97 -7.36 2.19
N GLN A 91 10.78 -6.86 2.55
CA GLN A 91 9.62 -6.84 1.68
C GLN A 91 9.13 -5.42 1.39
N GLY A 92 9.00 -5.07 0.10
CA GLY A 92 8.06 -4.05 -0.35
C GLY A 92 6.65 -4.65 -0.43
N LYS A 93 5.61 -3.83 -0.25
CA LYS A 93 4.21 -4.29 -0.17
C LYS A 93 3.31 -3.42 -1.03
N LEU A 94 2.46 -4.05 -1.85
CA LEU A 94 1.34 -3.39 -2.52
C LEU A 94 0.04 -3.87 -1.85
N VAL A 95 -0.62 -2.98 -1.11
CA VAL A 95 -1.72 -3.31 -0.20
C VAL A 95 -3.03 -2.73 -0.72
N ARG A 96 -4.13 -3.49 -0.60
CA ARG A 96 -5.49 -3.03 -0.88
C ARG A 96 -6.50 -3.64 0.09
N CYS A 97 -7.59 -2.93 0.35
CA CYS A 97 -8.73 -3.45 1.09
C CYS A 97 -9.83 -3.91 0.11
N VAL A 98 -10.23 -5.19 0.18
CA VAL A 98 -11.21 -5.79 -0.74
C VAL A 98 -12.60 -5.95 -0.12
N VAL A 99 -12.69 -5.90 1.22
CA VAL A 99 -13.95 -5.85 1.97
C VAL A 99 -13.79 -4.88 3.12
N GLY A 100 -14.75 -4.00 3.33
CA GLY A 100 -14.74 -3.02 4.41
C GLY A 100 -13.76 -1.88 4.17
N GLU A 101 -13.21 -1.34 5.26
CA GLU A 101 -12.32 -0.19 5.24
C GLU A 101 -11.23 -0.35 6.31
N VAL A 102 -10.02 0.11 5.99
CA VAL A 102 -8.88 0.18 6.92
C VAL A 102 -8.19 1.54 6.85
N PHE A 103 -7.66 1.98 7.97
CA PHE A 103 -6.70 3.07 8.08
C PHE A 103 -5.31 2.44 7.98
N ASP A 104 -4.67 2.57 6.82
CA ASP A 104 -3.37 1.96 6.50
C ASP A 104 -2.23 2.95 6.77
N VAL A 105 -1.12 2.47 7.33
CA VAL A 105 0.01 3.30 7.80
C VAL A 105 1.34 2.72 7.34
N ALA A 106 2.19 3.58 6.81
CA ALA A 106 3.60 3.30 6.50
C ALA A 106 4.51 4.22 7.31
N VAL A 107 5.56 3.67 7.93
CA VAL A 107 6.54 4.39 8.77
C VAL A 107 7.93 4.18 8.22
N ASP A 108 8.69 5.25 7.96
CA ASP A 108 10.10 5.16 7.60
C ASP A 108 10.94 4.67 8.79
N ILE A 109 11.60 3.52 8.62
CA ILE A 109 12.45 2.94 9.65
C ILE A 109 13.92 2.83 9.22
N ARG A 110 14.34 3.55 8.18
CA ARG A 110 15.72 3.57 7.67
C ARG A 110 16.59 4.46 8.56
N LYS A 111 17.52 3.89 9.31
CA LYS A 111 18.43 4.61 10.20
C LYS A 111 19.26 5.62 9.43
N GLY A 112 19.29 6.86 9.88
CA GLY A 112 19.98 7.97 9.22
C GLY A 112 19.13 8.70 8.17
N SER A 113 17.91 8.23 7.86
CA SER A 113 16.99 8.94 6.97
C SER A 113 16.55 10.27 7.58
N PRO A 114 16.43 11.36 6.77
CA PRO A 114 15.88 12.63 7.23
C PRO A 114 14.40 12.51 7.64
N THR A 115 13.75 11.41 7.27
CA THR A 115 12.36 11.10 7.60
C THR A 115 12.21 9.89 8.56
N TYR A 116 13.31 9.46 9.21
CA TYR A 116 13.26 8.37 10.18
C TYR A 116 12.19 8.59 11.25
N GLY A 117 11.32 7.61 11.46
CA GLY A 117 10.19 7.66 12.37
C GLY A 117 8.99 8.47 11.84
N ARG A 118 9.08 9.17 10.70
CA ARG A 118 7.92 9.80 10.06
C ARG A 118 7.00 8.75 9.45
N TRP A 119 5.72 9.08 9.39
CA TRP A 119 4.70 8.19 8.87
C TRP A 119 3.71 8.92 7.96
N VAL A 120 3.08 8.14 7.10
CA VAL A 120 1.93 8.55 6.28
C VAL A 120 0.81 7.54 6.43
N SER A 121 -0.41 7.95 6.10
CA SER A 121 -1.57 7.07 6.12
C SER A 121 -2.47 7.27 4.92
N ALA A 122 -3.17 6.21 4.55
CA ALA A 122 -4.21 6.24 3.54
C ALA A 122 -5.45 5.46 4.00
N PRO A 123 -6.67 5.97 3.81
CA PRO A 123 -7.87 5.16 3.88
C PRO A 123 -7.93 4.24 2.67
N LEU A 124 -7.98 2.93 2.91
CA LEU A 124 -8.18 1.91 1.87
C LEU A 124 -9.52 1.23 2.12
N SER A 125 -10.35 1.10 1.09
CA SER A 125 -11.65 0.44 1.21
C SER A 125 -12.05 -0.30 -0.06
N ALA A 126 -12.98 -1.24 0.08
CA ALA A 126 -13.63 -1.89 -1.06
C ALA A 126 -14.35 -0.88 -1.97
N GLU A 127 -14.78 0.26 -1.42
CA GLU A 127 -15.48 1.30 -2.16
C GLU A 127 -14.52 2.19 -2.96
N ASN A 128 -13.44 2.72 -2.30
CA ASN A 128 -12.49 3.59 -2.98
C ASN A 128 -11.47 2.82 -3.84
N ARG A 129 -11.33 1.51 -3.63
CA ARG A 129 -10.45 0.58 -4.40
C ARG A 129 -8.98 1.02 -4.46
N ARG A 130 -8.63 2.00 -3.64
CA ARG A 130 -7.27 2.54 -3.56
C ARG A 130 -6.32 1.47 -3.03
N MET A 131 -5.10 1.51 -3.55
CA MET A 131 -3.97 0.71 -3.08
C MET A 131 -2.87 1.62 -2.55
N ILE A 132 -1.97 1.07 -1.75
CA ILE A 132 -0.75 1.75 -1.29
C ILE A 132 0.46 0.88 -1.57
N TRP A 133 1.48 1.47 -2.20
CA TRP A 133 2.81 0.89 -2.31
C TRP A 133 3.66 1.39 -1.14
N ILE A 134 4.25 0.45 -0.41
CA ILE A 134 5.13 0.65 0.75
C ILE A 134 6.45 -0.03 0.43
N PRO A 135 7.54 0.72 0.20
CA PRO A 135 8.82 0.13 -0.20
C PRO A 135 9.56 -0.55 0.96
N VAL A 136 10.63 -1.26 0.62
CA VAL A 136 11.59 -1.80 1.59
C VAL A 136 12.15 -0.66 2.46
N GLY A 137 12.34 -0.92 3.76
CA GLY A 137 12.80 0.09 4.71
C GLY A 137 11.68 0.86 5.41
N PHE A 138 10.43 0.43 5.18
CA PHE A 138 9.27 0.95 5.89
C PHE A 138 8.62 -0.16 6.73
N ALA A 139 8.10 0.20 7.91
CA ALA A 139 7.20 -0.64 8.67
C ALA A 139 5.75 -0.34 8.27
N HIS A 140 4.90 -1.37 8.27
CA HIS A 140 3.51 -1.31 7.82
C HIS A 140 2.56 -1.79 8.89
N GLY A 141 1.42 -1.15 9.01
CA GLY A 141 0.31 -1.60 9.82
C GLY A 141 -1.01 -1.00 9.38
N PHE A 142 -2.11 -1.61 9.78
CA PHE A 142 -3.45 -1.08 9.51
C PHE A 142 -4.41 -1.31 10.66
N LEU A 143 -5.41 -0.45 10.74
CA LEU A 143 -6.52 -0.52 11.68
C LEU A 143 -7.83 -0.70 10.92
N THR A 144 -8.67 -1.66 11.33
CA THR A 144 -10.00 -1.84 10.73
C THR A 144 -10.95 -0.73 11.15
N MET A 145 -11.61 -0.12 10.18
CA MET A 145 -12.59 0.96 10.37
C MET A 145 -14.04 0.44 10.34
N THR A 146 -14.22 -0.80 9.87
CA THR A 146 -15.52 -1.50 9.77
C THR A 146 -15.51 -2.79 10.59
N ASN A 147 -16.67 -3.35 10.86
CA ASN A 147 -16.80 -4.60 11.64
C ASN A 147 -16.21 -5.83 10.94
N THR A 148 -16.02 -5.75 9.64
CA THR A 148 -15.34 -6.77 8.84
C THR A 148 -14.46 -6.06 7.85
N ALA A 149 -13.19 -6.46 7.76
CA ALA A 149 -12.27 -5.99 6.74
C ALA A 149 -11.44 -7.16 6.19
N GLN A 150 -11.24 -7.15 4.87
CA GLN A 150 -10.33 -8.08 4.21
C GLN A 150 -9.28 -7.27 3.45
N VAL A 151 -8.02 -7.58 3.70
CA VAL A 151 -6.88 -6.90 3.10
C VAL A 151 -6.05 -7.91 2.35
N GLU A 152 -5.82 -7.62 1.07
CA GLU A 152 -4.89 -8.34 0.20
C GLU A 152 -3.62 -7.52 0.00
N TYR A 153 -2.48 -8.20 -0.06
CA TYR A 153 -1.22 -7.53 -0.38
C TYR A 153 -0.23 -8.47 -1.08
N LYS A 154 0.41 -7.91 -2.11
CA LYS A 154 1.55 -8.51 -2.81
C LYS A 154 2.83 -8.10 -2.12
N VAL A 155 3.81 -9.00 -2.04
CA VAL A 155 5.11 -8.72 -1.42
C VAL A 155 6.28 -9.13 -2.31
N THR A 156 7.37 -8.37 -2.21
CA THR A 156 8.55 -8.53 -3.08
C THR A 156 9.55 -9.59 -2.60
N ALA A 157 9.32 -10.19 -1.44
CA ALA A 157 10.06 -11.34 -0.93
C ALA A 157 9.10 -12.28 -0.21
N GLU A 158 9.41 -13.58 -0.17
CA GLU A 158 8.59 -14.55 0.56
C GLU A 158 8.64 -14.30 2.08
N TYR A 159 7.63 -14.80 2.79
CA TYR A 159 7.58 -14.70 4.23
C TYR A 159 8.71 -15.48 4.89
N SER A 160 9.45 -14.82 5.76
CA SER A 160 10.50 -15.42 6.58
C SER A 160 10.25 -15.13 8.05
N ARG A 161 9.88 -16.17 8.81
CA ARG A 161 9.66 -16.08 10.25
C ARG A 161 10.91 -15.59 11.00
N GLU A 162 12.10 -15.98 10.54
CA GLU A 162 13.37 -15.58 11.13
C GLU A 162 13.60 -14.06 11.01
N HIS A 163 13.13 -13.45 9.93
CA HIS A 163 13.35 -12.03 9.64
C HIS A 163 12.14 -11.14 9.97
N ASP A 164 10.99 -11.73 10.34
CA ASP A 164 9.77 -11.01 10.69
C ASP A 164 9.91 -10.28 12.02
N ARG A 165 9.68 -8.96 12.01
CA ARG A 165 9.81 -8.06 13.17
C ARG A 165 8.60 -7.16 13.29
N GLY A 166 8.42 -6.67 14.53
CA GLY A 166 7.39 -5.69 14.83
C GLY A 166 7.96 -4.46 15.52
N ILE A 167 7.21 -3.38 15.43
CA ILE A 167 7.39 -2.15 16.22
C ILE A 167 6.07 -1.84 16.89
N ARG A 168 6.13 -1.38 18.11
CA ARG A 168 4.95 -1.07 18.90
C ARG A 168 4.10 0.02 18.24
N TRP A 169 2.82 -0.27 18.12
CA TRP A 169 1.85 0.54 17.39
C TRP A 169 1.67 1.97 17.95
N ASP A 170 1.81 2.13 19.27
CA ASP A 170 1.67 3.38 20.02
C ASP A 170 3.02 3.99 20.43
N ASP A 171 4.10 3.70 19.69
CA ASP A 171 5.41 4.27 19.97
C ASP A 171 5.34 5.81 19.98
N PRO A 172 5.64 6.46 21.11
CA PRO A 172 5.53 7.93 21.25
C PRO A 172 6.52 8.67 20.35
N ALA A 173 7.65 8.06 19.95
CA ALA A 173 8.61 8.67 19.05
C ALA A 173 8.10 8.71 17.60
N ILE A 174 7.25 7.77 17.20
CA ILE A 174 6.56 7.76 15.91
C ILE A 174 5.30 8.65 15.99
N GLY A 175 4.51 8.50 17.05
CA GLY A 175 3.35 9.33 17.34
C GLY A 175 2.22 9.21 16.33
N ILE A 176 1.96 8.00 15.79
CA ILE A 176 0.85 7.74 14.86
C ILE A 176 -0.48 8.15 15.49
N LYS A 177 -1.29 8.88 14.75
CA LYS A 177 -2.62 9.32 15.20
C LYS A 177 -3.68 8.30 14.78
N TRP A 178 -3.65 7.14 15.41
CA TRP A 178 -4.66 6.11 15.18
C TRP A 178 -6.06 6.60 15.55
N PRO A 179 -7.08 6.37 14.73
CA PRO A 179 -8.47 6.77 15.03
C PRO A 179 -9.16 5.82 16.03
N VAL A 180 -8.41 5.35 17.03
CA VAL A 180 -8.86 4.48 18.11
C VAL A 180 -7.94 4.65 19.32
N GLN A 181 -8.48 4.55 20.54
CA GLN A 181 -7.68 4.60 21.77
C GLN A 181 -7.23 3.22 22.25
N ASN A 182 -8.11 2.21 22.12
CA ASN A 182 -7.87 0.85 22.59
C ASN A 182 -8.10 -0.14 21.45
N PRO A 183 -7.08 -0.41 20.60
CA PRO A 183 -7.22 -1.36 19.51
C PRO A 183 -7.25 -2.81 20.01
N ILE A 184 -7.83 -3.69 19.20
CA ILE A 184 -7.74 -5.14 19.38
C ILE A 184 -6.43 -5.60 18.76
N LEU A 185 -5.53 -6.14 19.57
CA LEU A 185 -4.18 -6.53 19.18
C LEU A 185 -3.97 -8.03 19.28
N SER A 186 -3.07 -8.55 18.46
CA SER A 186 -2.45 -9.84 18.75
C SER A 186 -1.45 -9.70 19.91
N ARG A 187 -1.12 -10.82 20.58
CA ARG A 187 -0.08 -10.81 21.60
C ARG A 187 1.26 -10.31 21.06
N LYS A 188 1.63 -10.72 19.84
CA LYS A 188 2.85 -10.27 19.15
C LYS A 188 2.89 -8.75 18.99
N ASP A 189 1.78 -8.14 18.59
CA ASP A 189 1.71 -6.69 18.34
C ASP A 189 1.72 -5.90 19.66
N ALA A 190 1.07 -6.41 20.69
CA ALA A 190 1.05 -5.80 22.02
C ALA A 190 2.42 -5.82 22.72
N GLU A 191 3.22 -6.87 22.49
CA GLU A 191 4.55 -7.08 23.08
C GLU A 191 5.70 -6.55 22.19
N ALA A 192 5.40 -5.93 21.04
CA ALA A 192 6.42 -5.43 20.13
C ALA A 192 7.28 -4.32 20.77
N PRO A 193 8.59 -4.23 20.44
CA PRO A 193 9.50 -3.22 20.98
C PRO A 193 9.20 -1.83 20.41
N LEU A 194 9.72 -0.80 21.07
CA LEU A 194 9.78 0.54 20.51
C LEU A 194 10.73 0.60 19.30
N LEU A 195 10.56 1.58 18.42
CA LEU A 195 11.38 1.78 17.22
C LEU A 195 12.88 1.81 17.53
N LYS A 196 13.27 2.48 18.63
CA LYS A 196 14.67 2.60 19.07
C LYS A 196 15.31 1.24 19.47
N ASP A 197 14.48 0.29 19.91
CA ASP A 197 14.89 -1.03 20.42
C ASP A 197 14.61 -2.15 19.38
N ALA A 198 13.96 -1.81 18.26
CA ALA A 198 13.61 -2.76 17.22
C ALA A 198 14.85 -3.30 16.50
N ASP A 199 14.88 -4.62 16.26
CA ASP A 199 15.93 -5.29 15.47
C ASP A 199 15.77 -4.95 13.98
N ASN A 200 16.18 -3.72 13.65
CA ASN A 200 16.09 -3.10 12.34
C ASN A 200 17.49 -2.90 11.75
N ASN A 201 17.73 -3.44 10.57
CA ASN A 201 19.01 -3.36 9.85
C ASN A 201 18.92 -2.54 8.53
N PHE A 202 17.94 -1.65 8.41
CA PHE A 202 17.89 -0.70 7.31
C PHE A 202 18.72 0.53 7.62
N ALA A 203 19.62 0.88 6.70
CA ALA A 203 20.34 2.15 6.70
C ALA A 203 19.81 3.02 5.55
N TRP A 204 19.79 4.32 5.77
CA TRP A 204 19.57 5.28 4.71
C TRP A 204 20.85 5.39 3.88
N GLU A 205 20.75 5.17 2.59
CA GLU A 205 21.79 5.47 1.62
C GLU A 205 21.27 6.64 0.80
N GLU A 206 21.96 7.79 0.85
CA GLU A 206 21.65 8.87 -0.08
C GLU A 206 21.76 8.31 -1.49
N ALA A 207 20.66 8.38 -2.23
CA ALA A 207 20.71 8.03 -3.64
C ALA A 207 21.68 8.99 -4.33
N SER A 208 22.82 8.49 -4.76
CA SER A 208 23.70 9.23 -5.66
C SER A 208 23.00 9.28 -7.01
N TRP A 209 22.35 10.42 -7.29
CA TRP A 209 21.77 10.76 -8.58
C TRP A 209 22.87 11.05 -9.60
#